data_f7d84cf07f50daa7f31837d0d901c471
#
_entry.id   f7d84cf07f50daa7f31837d0d901c471
#
_cell.length_a   1.000
_cell.length_b   1.000
_cell.length_c   1.000
_cell.angle_alpha   90.00
_cell.angle_beta   90.00
_cell.angle_gamma   90.00
#
_symmetry.space_group_name_H-M   'P 1'
#
loop_
_entity.id
_entity.type
_entity.pdbx_description
1 polymer ?
#
loop_
_entity_poly.entity_id
_entity_poly.type
_entity_poly.pdbx_seq_one_letter_code
_entity_poly.pdbx_strand_id
1 'polypeptide(L)'
;MLGFIGCGNMAQAMLKGILQKGLYQKDQIIVSRRNEEALAQIHRQLGVETTTDNRKVAEKADVLVLAVKPFQFESVMREIAEFVSMNKVVISIAAGQSIADIEGFFGKEIKLVRTMPNTPALVLEGATGMCFNELMQDEEKQMAINLFESFGIVEVVSENMIDTVIGVSGSSPAYVFMFIEAMADAAVADGMPRDKAY
;
A
#
# COMPACT_ATOMS: atom_id res chain seq x y z
N MET A 1 4.78 11.11 -12.20
CA MET A 1 5.70 10.57 -11.19
C MET A 1 4.91 9.86 -10.10
N LEU A 2 5.38 8.73 -9.59
CA LEU A 2 4.73 7.96 -8.52
C LEU A 2 5.42 8.26 -7.19
N GLY A 3 4.64 8.69 -6.19
CA GLY A 3 5.16 9.03 -4.87
C GLY A 3 4.60 8.11 -3.78
N PHE A 4 5.44 7.71 -2.82
CA PHE A 4 5.01 6.99 -1.63
C PHE A 4 5.33 7.81 -0.38
N ILE A 5 4.31 8.12 0.40
CA ILE A 5 4.49 8.67 1.74
C ILE A 5 4.40 7.54 2.76
N GLY A 6 5.54 7.23 3.36
CA GLY A 6 5.77 6.00 4.10
C GLY A 6 6.25 4.87 3.20
N CYS A 7 7.28 4.15 3.62
CA CYS A 7 7.84 3.00 2.90
C CYS A 7 8.13 1.85 3.87
N GLY A 8 7.04 1.24 4.36
CA GLY A 8 7.04 0.02 5.15
C GLY A 8 7.05 -1.23 4.26
N ASN A 9 6.79 -2.40 4.86
CA ASN A 9 6.82 -3.69 4.15
C ASN A 9 5.85 -3.73 2.96
N MET A 10 4.61 -3.24 3.15
CA MET A 10 3.61 -3.23 2.08
C MET A 10 4.03 -2.32 0.91
N ALA A 11 4.47 -1.09 1.19
CA ALA A 11 4.94 -0.18 0.14
C ALA A 11 6.15 -0.75 -0.62
N GLN A 12 7.07 -1.44 0.07
CA GLN A 12 8.20 -2.11 -0.58
C GLN A 12 7.76 -3.29 -1.45
N ALA A 13 6.74 -4.07 -1.03
CA ALA A 13 6.15 -5.13 -1.85
C ALA A 13 5.53 -4.55 -3.13
N MET A 14 4.74 -3.48 -3.00
CA MET A 14 4.15 -2.75 -4.13
C MET A 14 5.24 -2.25 -5.09
N LEU A 15 6.27 -1.58 -4.58
CA LEU A 15 7.39 -1.06 -5.38
C LEU A 15 8.11 -2.16 -6.17
N LYS A 16 8.32 -3.33 -5.57
CA LYS A 16 8.91 -4.48 -6.27
C LYS A 16 8.04 -4.93 -7.44
N GLY A 17 6.74 -5.11 -7.23
CA GLY A 17 5.80 -5.49 -8.29
C GLY A 17 5.76 -4.46 -9.42
N ILE A 18 5.62 -3.18 -9.08
CA ILE A 18 5.58 -2.05 -10.02
C ILE A 18 6.84 -2.00 -10.89
N LEU A 19 8.02 -2.12 -10.28
CA LEU A 19 9.30 -2.11 -10.99
C LEU A 19 9.50 -3.37 -11.83
N GLN A 20 9.10 -4.54 -11.34
CA GLN A 20 9.22 -5.81 -12.06
C GLN A 20 8.31 -5.86 -13.30
N LYS A 21 7.11 -5.28 -13.22
CA LYS A 21 6.18 -5.14 -14.36
C LYS A 21 6.57 -4.00 -15.30
N GLY A 22 7.51 -3.14 -14.92
CA GLY A 22 7.97 -2.02 -15.74
C GLY A 22 6.93 -0.89 -15.89
N LEU A 23 5.97 -0.79 -14.95
CA LEU A 23 4.93 0.26 -14.98
C LEU A 23 5.51 1.66 -14.75
N TYR A 24 6.57 1.75 -13.94
CA TYR A 24 7.36 2.96 -13.70
C TYR A 24 8.84 2.60 -13.73
N GLN A 25 9.66 3.54 -14.22
CA GLN A 25 11.12 3.46 -14.10
C GLN A 25 11.56 3.95 -12.71
N LYS A 26 12.76 3.59 -12.28
CA LYS A 26 13.29 3.93 -10.95
C LYS A 26 13.34 5.44 -10.68
N ASP A 27 13.69 6.21 -11.70
CA ASP A 27 13.76 7.69 -11.67
C ASP A 27 12.39 8.38 -11.70
N GLN A 28 11.33 7.62 -11.96
CA GLN A 28 9.93 8.07 -11.90
C GLN A 28 9.27 7.82 -10.55
N ILE A 29 10.03 7.28 -9.56
CA ILE A 29 9.52 6.92 -8.24
C ILE A 29 10.26 7.67 -7.15
N ILE A 30 9.52 8.30 -6.24
CA ILE A 30 10.05 8.93 -5.03
C ILE A 30 9.33 8.40 -3.79
N VAL A 31 10.10 8.11 -2.74
CA VAL A 31 9.54 7.60 -1.48
C VAL A 31 10.01 8.42 -0.28
N SER A 32 9.14 8.61 0.71
CA SER A 32 9.52 9.21 1.98
C SER A 32 9.44 8.24 3.15
N ARG A 33 10.34 8.43 4.11
CA ARG A 33 10.34 7.74 5.40
C ARG A 33 11.18 8.54 6.40
N ARG A 34 10.80 8.54 7.69
CA ARG A 34 11.53 9.29 8.73
C ARG A 34 12.90 8.72 9.07
N ASN A 35 13.13 7.41 8.90
CA ASN A 35 14.38 6.76 9.22
C ASN A 35 15.32 6.77 8.01
N GLU A 36 16.43 7.53 8.11
CA GLU A 36 17.40 7.73 7.03
C GLU A 36 18.17 6.45 6.67
N GLU A 37 18.50 5.60 7.66
CA GLU A 37 19.18 4.33 7.39
C GLU A 37 18.32 3.40 6.55
N ALA A 38 17.02 3.33 6.89
CA ALA A 38 16.06 2.56 6.10
C ALA A 38 15.85 3.14 4.70
N LEU A 39 15.88 4.48 4.55
CA LEU A 39 15.85 5.12 3.22
C LEU A 39 17.09 4.78 2.40
N ALA A 40 18.27 4.82 2.99
CA ALA A 40 19.51 4.44 2.32
C ALA A 40 19.48 2.95 1.88
N GLN A 41 18.86 2.08 2.68
CA GLN A 41 18.67 0.67 2.31
C GLN A 41 17.68 0.51 1.14
N ILE A 42 16.55 1.22 1.17
CA ILE A 42 15.56 1.23 0.08
C ILE A 42 16.21 1.72 -1.22
N HIS A 43 16.95 2.82 -1.16
CA HIS A 43 17.68 3.36 -2.32
C HIS A 43 18.66 2.33 -2.90
N ARG A 44 19.46 1.67 -2.06
CA ARG A 44 20.40 0.62 -2.51
C ARG A 44 19.70 -0.58 -3.15
N GLN A 45 18.55 -1.00 -2.60
CA GLN A 45 17.83 -2.18 -3.08
C GLN A 45 17.00 -1.92 -4.32
N LEU A 46 16.31 -0.79 -4.40
CA LEU A 46 15.32 -0.50 -5.44
C LEU A 46 15.82 0.56 -6.45
N GLY A 47 16.79 1.40 -6.08
CA GLY A 47 17.33 2.45 -6.93
C GLY A 47 16.40 3.66 -7.11
N VAL A 48 15.34 3.79 -6.31
CA VAL A 48 14.37 4.89 -6.39
C VAL A 48 14.86 6.13 -5.64
N GLU A 49 14.28 7.31 -5.94
CA GLU A 49 14.56 8.53 -5.19
C GLU A 49 14.01 8.43 -3.77
N THR A 50 14.77 8.89 -2.77
CA THR A 50 14.38 8.81 -1.35
C THR A 50 14.52 10.17 -0.66
N THR A 51 13.63 10.47 0.28
CA THR A 51 13.64 11.71 1.06
C THR A 51 13.04 11.49 2.46
N THR A 52 13.39 12.35 3.43
CA THR A 52 12.69 12.42 4.72
C THR A 52 11.51 13.39 4.70
N ASP A 53 11.35 14.17 3.64
CA ASP A 53 10.35 15.23 3.50
C ASP A 53 9.13 14.76 2.68
N ASN A 54 7.98 14.61 3.34
CA ASN A 54 6.72 14.22 2.70
C ASN A 54 6.23 15.25 1.67
N ARG A 55 6.49 16.55 1.90
CA ARG A 55 6.07 17.63 1.00
C ARG A 55 6.74 17.50 -0.35
N LYS A 56 8.04 17.15 -0.37
CA LYS A 56 8.77 16.87 -1.61
C LYS A 56 8.12 15.76 -2.43
N VAL A 57 7.66 14.69 -1.76
CA VAL A 57 6.95 13.60 -2.44
C VAL A 57 5.63 14.09 -3.00
N ALA A 58 4.82 14.78 -2.17
CA ALA A 58 3.51 15.30 -2.57
C ALA A 58 3.60 16.32 -3.71
N GLU A 59 4.65 17.15 -3.74
CA GLU A 59 4.90 18.14 -4.80
C GLU A 59 5.20 17.46 -6.15
N LYS A 60 6.12 16.48 -6.15
CA LYS A 60 6.60 15.83 -7.37
C LYS A 60 5.64 14.78 -7.95
N ALA A 61 4.86 14.11 -7.11
CA ALA A 61 4.03 12.99 -7.54
C ALA A 61 2.74 13.43 -8.23
N ASP A 62 2.37 12.74 -9.30
CA ASP A 62 1.04 12.81 -9.93
C ASP A 62 0.11 11.75 -9.31
N VAL A 63 0.67 10.60 -8.93
CA VAL A 63 0.00 9.53 -8.18
C VAL A 63 0.70 9.39 -6.83
N LEU A 64 -0.05 9.56 -5.75
CA LEU A 64 0.46 9.62 -4.39
C LEU A 64 -0.10 8.49 -3.54
N VAL A 65 0.74 7.55 -3.15
CA VAL A 65 0.37 6.43 -2.27
C VAL A 65 0.63 6.78 -0.81
N LEU A 66 -0.41 6.75 0.00
CA LEU A 66 -0.38 6.99 1.44
C LEU A 66 -0.18 5.65 2.17
N ALA A 67 1.06 5.39 2.59
CA ALA A 67 1.48 4.13 3.20
C ALA A 67 2.02 4.31 4.64
N VAL A 68 1.56 5.33 5.34
CA VAL A 68 1.85 5.58 6.76
C VAL A 68 0.86 4.83 7.65
N LYS A 69 1.20 4.70 8.93
CA LYS A 69 0.30 4.07 9.91
C LYS A 69 -0.93 4.94 10.20
N PRO A 70 -2.10 4.37 10.50
CA PRO A 70 -3.35 5.12 10.70
C PRO A 70 -3.23 6.28 11.70
N PHE A 71 -2.52 6.11 12.81
CA PHE A 71 -2.34 7.15 13.83
C PHE A 71 -1.51 8.37 13.35
N GLN A 72 -0.86 8.28 12.18
CA GLN A 72 -0.10 9.37 11.57
C GLN A 72 -0.87 10.07 10.45
N PHE A 73 -2.01 9.51 10.04
CA PHE A 73 -2.73 9.94 8.85
C PHE A 73 -3.07 11.43 8.91
N GLU A 74 -3.82 11.86 9.92
CA GLU A 74 -4.25 13.25 10.04
C GLU A 74 -3.08 14.24 9.96
N SER A 75 -2.01 14.00 10.71
CA SER A 75 -0.86 14.92 10.72
C SER A 75 -0.15 14.99 9.38
N VAL A 76 0.00 13.85 8.70
CA VAL A 76 0.65 13.78 7.39
C VAL A 76 -0.23 14.39 6.30
N MET A 77 -1.55 14.12 6.31
CA MET A 77 -2.47 14.69 5.32
C MET A 77 -2.51 16.22 5.42
N ARG A 78 -2.58 16.77 6.65
CA ARG A 78 -2.51 18.21 6.88
C ARG A 78 -1.17 18.83 6.42
N GLU A 79 -0.06 18.12 6.63
CA GLU A 79 1.29 18.54 6.21
C GLU A 79 1.39 18.70 4.69
N ILE A 80 0.77 17.80 3.92
CA ILE A 80 0.90 17.74 2.47
C ILE A 80 -0.29 18.35 1.71
N ALA A 81 -1.34 18.78 2.40
CA ALA A 81 -2.59 19.19 1.78
C ALA A 81 -2.42 20.27 0.70
N GLU A 82 -1.54 21.26 0.92
CA GLU A 82 -1.31 22.34 -0.05
C GLU A 82 -0.71 21.85 -1.39
N PHE A 83 0.03 20.73 -1.37
CA PHE A 83 0.69 20.16 -2.55
C PHE A 83 -0.20 19.16 -3.33
N VAL A 84 -1.35 18.78 -2.78
CA VAL A 84 -2.29 17.85 -3.44
C VAL A 84 -3.36 18.65 -4.16
N SER A 85 -3.32 18.69 -5.48
CA SER A 85 -4.31 19.34 -6.35
C SER A 85 -5.25 18.31 -6.99
N MET A 86 -6.33 18.77 -7.63
CA MET A 86 -7.28 17.92 -8.38
C MET A 86 -6.66 17.18 -9.57
N ASN A 87 -5.44 17.54 -9.98
CA ASN A 87 -4.72 16.84 -11.04
C ASN A 87 -3.96 15.61 -10.54
N LYS A 88 -3.95 15.37 -9.22
CA LYS A 88 -3.26 14.25 -8.59
C LYS A 88 -4.24 13.20 -8.12
N VAL A 89 -3.86 11.93 -8.23
CA VAL A 89 -4.60 10.80 -7.68
C VAL A 89 -3.97 10.40 -6.36
N VAL A 90 -4.75 10.37 -5.30
CA VAL A 90 -4.35 9.90 -3.98
C VAL A 90 -4.83 8.47 -3.79
N ILE A 91 -3.95 7.58 -3.35
CA ILE A 91 -4.25 6.17 -3.08
C ILE A 91 -3.93 5.87 -1.63
N SER A 92 -4.91 5.46 -0.85
CA SER A 92 -4.73 5.05 0.55
C SER A 92 -4.68 3.54 0.66
N ILE A 93 -3.67 3.03 1.37
CA ILE A 93 -3.58 1.62 1.79
C ILE A 93 -3.81 1.44 3.30
N ALA A 94 -4.38 2.44 3.97
CA ALA A 94 -4.59 2.42 5.41
C ALA A 94 -5.88 1.70 5.78
N ALA A 95 -5.76 0.71 6.66
CA ALA A 95 -6.94 0.09 7.28
C ALA A 95 -7.67 1.08 8.21
N GLY A 96 -9.00 1.01 8.25
CA GLY A 96 -9.82 1.76 9.19
C GLY A 96 -9.92 3.27 8.92
N GLN A 97 -9.59 3.72 7.70
CA GLN A 97 -9.76 5.11 7.26
C GLN A 97 -10.76 5.14 6.10
N SER A 98 -11.90 5.77 6.27
CA SER A 98 -12.89 5.93 5.20
C SER A 98 -12.46 7.00 4.18
N ILE A 99 -13.11 7.01 3.02
CA ILE A 99 -12.96 8.09 2.03
C ILE A 99 -13.27 9.45 2.69
N ALA A 100 -14.38 9.52 3.42
CA ALA A 100 -14.80 10.74 4.10
C ALA A 100 -13.79 11.22 5.17
N ASP A 101 -13.20 10.30 5.94
CA ASP A 101 -12.15 10.65 6.92
C ASP A 101 -10.94 11.26 6.24
N ILE A 102 -10.47 10.61 5.15
CA ILE A 102 -9.28 11.06 4.41
C ILE A 102 -9.53 12.43 3.77
N GLU A 103 -10.66 12.64 3.12
CA GLU A 103 -11.06 13.95 2.56
C GLU A 103 -11.15 15.02 3.67
N GLY A 104 -11.70 14.65 4.83
CA GLY A 104 -11.75 15.52 6.01
C GLY A 104 -10.36 15.95 6.50
N PHE A 105 -9.38 15.06 6.48
CA PHE A 105 -7.99 15.40 6.86
C PHE A 105 -7.32 16.33 5.85
N PHE A 106 -7.62 16.19 4.56
CA PHE A 106 -7.15 17.14 3.53
C PHE A 106 -7.88 18.49 3.59
N GLY A 107 -9.12 18.51 4.12
CA GLY A 107 -9.96 19.71 4.20
C GLY A 107 -10.41 20.25 2.84
N LYS A 108 -10.39 19.40 1.82
CA LYS A 108 -10.79 19.72 0.44
C LYS A 108 -11.10 18.48 -0.38
N GLU A 109 -11.78 18.65 -1.49
CA GLU A 109 -12.01 17.60 -2.48
C GLU A 109 -10.68 17.14 -3.11
N ILE A 110 -10.49 15.84 -3.22
CA ILE A 110 -9.35 15.19 -3.85
C ILE A 110 -9.82 13.95 -4.62
N LYS A 111 -9.11 13.55 -5.66
CA LYS A 111 -9.32 12.25 -6.31
C LYS A 111 -8.73 11.16 -5.42
N LEU A 112 -9.57 10.23 -4.96
CA LEU A 112 -9.18 9.28 -3.91
C LEU A 112 -9.55 7.84 -4.27
N VAL A 113 -8.57 6.96 -4.11
CA VAL A 113 -8.70 5.51 -4.13
C VAL A 113 -8.46 4.97 -2.73
N ARG A 114 -9.44 4.28 -2.16
CA ARG A 114 -9.27 3.51 -0.92
C ARG A 114 -9.01 2.06 -1.27
N THR A 115 -7.93 1.49 -0.73
CA THR A 115 -7.53 0.12 -1.02
C THR A 115 -7.18 -0.65 0.24
N MET A 116 -7.33 -1.97 0.16
CA MET A 116 -6.93 -2.89 1.21
C MET A 116 -6.14 -4.06 0.60
N PRO A 117 -4.84 -3.90 0.36
CA PRO A 117 -3.94 -5.00 -0.02
C PRO A 117 -3.64 -5.90 1.17
N ASN A 118 -3.19 -7.13 0.89
CA ASN A 118 -2.79 -8.10 1.91
C ASN A 118 -1.32 -8.54 1.77
N THR A 119 -0.82 -9.25 2.78
CA THR A 119 0.60 -9.64 2.91
C THR A 119 1.16 -10.50 1.77
N PRO A 120 0.41 -11.40 1.09
CA PRO A 120 0.93 -12.14 -0.06
C PRO A 120 1.44 -11.28 -1.21
N ALA A 121 1.14 -9.97 -1.23
CA ALA A 121 1.78 -9.00 -2.12
C ALA A 121 3.32 -9.02 -2.05
N LEU A 122 3.91 -9.46 -0.93
CA LEU A 122 5.37 -9.64 -0.77
C LEU A 122 5.97 -10.64 -1.77
N VAL A 123 5.17 -11.59 -2.23
CA VAL A 123 5.53 -12.61 -3.23
C VAL A 123 4.72 -12.45 -4.53
N LEU A 124 4.11 -11.29 -4.74
CA LEU A 124 3.32 -10.90 -5.91
C LEU A 124 2.01 -11.70 -6.09
N GLU A 125 1.52 -12.29 -5.01
CA GLU A 125 0.28 -13.07 -4.94
C GLU A 125 -0.73 -12.37 -4.01
N GLY A 126 -0.73 -11.04 -4.00
CA GLY A 126 -1.63 -10.24 -3.20
C GLY A 126 -3.08 -10.31 -3.69
N ALA A 127 -4.01 -10.00 -2.79
CA ALA A 127 -5.40 -9.70 -3.14
C ALA A 127 -5.75 -8.34 -2.55
N THR A 128 -6.28 -7.45 -3.38
CA THR A 128 -6.60 -6.07 -3.00
C THR A 128 -8.07 -5.77 -3.23
N GLY A 129 -8.80 -5.42 -2.19
CA GLY A 129 -10.09 -4.73 -2.34
C GLY A 129 -9.86 -3.24 -2.63
N MET A 130 -10.62 -2.67 -3.56
CA MET A 130 -10.45 -1.29 -4.01
C MET A 130 -11.79 -0.60 -4.20
N CYS A 131 -11.89 0.66 -3.78
CA CYS A 131 -13.01 1.53 -4.13
C CYS A 131 -12.52 2.94 -4.45
N PHE A 132 -13.38 3.72 -5.09
CA PHE A 132 -13.08 5.04 -5.61
C PHE A 132 -14.10 6.06 -5.12
N ASN A 133 -13.69 7.31 -4.95
CA ASN A 133 -14.67 8.38 -4.82
C ASN A 133 -15.19 8.83 -6.19
N GLU A 134 -16.24 9.68 -6.18
CA GLU A 134 -16.94 10.12 -7.39
C GLU A 134 -16.10 11.02 -8.30
N LEU A 135 -15.00 11.57 -7.81
CA LEU A 135 -14.12 12.48 -8.56
C LEU A 135 -13.14 11.73 -9.49
N MET A 136 -13.00 10.41 -9.31
CA MET A 136 -12.11 9.58 -10.13
C MET A 136 -12.69 9.34 -11.53
N GLN A 137 -11.89 9.65 -12.55
CA GLN A 137 -12.22 9.35 -13.95
C GLN A 137 -11.89 7.89 -14.28
N ASP A 138 -12.49 7.34 -15.34
CA ASP A 138 -12.35 5.92 -15.67
C ASP A 138 -10.90 5.53 -16.03
N GLU A 139 -10.17 6.41 -16.70
CA GLU A 139 -8.74 6.20 -17.00
C GLU A 139 -7.88 6.16 -15.73
N GLU A 140 -8.22 7.00 -14.74
CA GLU A 140 -7.52 7.04 -13.45
C GLU A 140 -7.85 5.81 -12.59
N LYS A 141 -9.09 5.33 -12.63
CA LYS A 141 -9.49 4.07 -11.99
C LYS A 141 -8.73 2.90 -12.58
N GLN A 142 -8.66 2.82 -13.92
CA GLN A 142 -7.92 1.76 -14.59
C GLN A 142 -6.42 1.83 -14.31
N MET A 143 -5.83 3.03 -14.27
CA MET A 143 -4.44 3.22 -13.87
C MET A 143 -4.19 2.69 -12.46
N ALA A 144 -5.07 2.99 -11.50
CA ALA A 144 -4.95 2.49 -10.14
C ALA A 144 -5.10 0.96 -10.07
N ILE A 145 -6.04 0.38 -10.80
CA ILE A 145 -6.21 -1.09 -10.91
C ILE A 145 -4.92 -1.73 -11.44
N ASN A 146 -4.40 -1.26 -12.58
CA ASN A 146 -3.17 -1.79 -13.18
C ASN A 146 -1.97 -1.69 -12.23
N LEU A 147 -1.89 -0.62 -11.43
CA LEU A 147 -0.84 -0.44 -10.44
C LEU A 147 -0.87 -1.57 -9.40
N PHE A 148 -2.05 -1.92 -8.90
CA PHE A 148 -2.21 -2.96 -7.88
C PHE A 148 -2.16 -4.38 -8.46
N GLU A 149 -2.56 -4.59 -9.71
CA GLU A 149 -2.38 -5.85 -10.44
C GLU A 149 -0.90 -6.21 -10.68
N SER A 150 0.01 -5.27 -10.44
CA SER A 150 1.44 -5.55 -10.53
C SER A 150 1.97 -6.46 -9.40
N PHE A 151 1.21 -6.64 -8.32
CA PHE A 151 1.61 -7.46 -7.18
C PHE A 151 0.49 -8.38 -6.65
N GLY A 152 -0.53 -8.66 -7.47
CA GLY A 152 -1.63 -9.57 -7.12
C GLY A 152 -2.86 -9.37 -7.99
N ILE A 153 -4.03 -9.71 -7.44
CA ILE A 153 -5.34 -9.47 -8.06
C ILE A 153 -6.03 -8.27 -7.42
N VAL A 154 -6.95 -7.65 -8.14
CA VAL A 154 -7.74 -6.50 -7.67
C VAL A 154 -9.22 -6.83 -7.83
N GLU A 155 -9.99 -6.58 -6.76
CA GLU A 155 -11.44 -6.63 -6.78
C GLU A 155 -12.00 -5.24 -6.44
N VAL A 156 -12.73 -4.65 -7.38
CA VAL A 156 -13.43 -3.39 -7.14
C VAL A 156 -14.71 -3.67 -6.39
N VAL A 157 -14.84 -3.08 -5.20
CA VAL A 157 -15.97 -3.28 -4.30
C VAL A 157 -16.55 -1.93 -3.87
N SER A 158 -17.76 -1.91 -3.34
CA SER A 158 -18.29 -0.71 -2.69
C SER A 158 -17.54 -0.42 -1.38
N GLU A 159 -17.46 0.84 -0.97
CA GLU A 159 -16.67 1.25 0.19
C GLU A 159 -17.07 0.51 1.48
N ASN A 160 -18.37 0.27 1.70
CA ASN A 160 -18.89 -0.46 2.86
C ASN A 160 -18.42 -1.93 2.92
N MET A 161 -17.88 -2.49 1.83
CA MET A 161 -17.30 -3.84 1.80
C MET A 161 -15.82 -3.89 2.19
N ILE A 162 -15.12 -2.75 2.21
CA ILE A 162 -13.68 -2.71 2.53
C ILE A 162 -13.40 -3.29 3.92
N ASP A 163 -14.25 -3.05 4.90
CA ASP A 163 -14.07 -3.60 6.25
C ASP A 163 -14.26 -5.13 6.27
N THR A 164 -15.14 -5.67 5.42
CA THR A 164 -15.25 -7.12 5.19
C THR A 164 -13.97 -7.67 4.53
N VAL A 165 -13.40 -6.95 3.56
CA VAL A 165 -12.11 -7.30 2.96
C VAL A 165 -11.00 -7.34 4.00
N ILE A 166 -10.96 -6.40 4.96
CA ILE A 166 -10.00 -6.41 6.07
C ILE A 166 -10.14 -7.70 6.90
N GLY A 167 -11.37 -8.05 7.27
CA GLY A 167 -11.66 -9.24 8.09
C GLY A 167 -11.31 -10.56 7.40
N VAL A 168 -11.56 -10.66 6.10
CA VAL A 168 -11.32 -11.87 5.30
C VAL A 168 -9.92 -11.87 4.71
N SER A 169 -9.68 -11.06 3.68
CA SER A 169 -8.43 -11.05 2.89
C SER A 169 -7.24 -10.49 3.67
N GLY A 170 -7.44 -9.42 4.44
CA GLY A 170 -6.37 -8.78 5.22
C GLY A 170 -5.88 -9.63 6.39
N SER A 171 -6.79 -10.33 7.07
CA SER A 171 -6.49 -11.12 8.28
C SER A 171 -6.16 -12.59 7.99
N SER A 172 -6.72 -13.18 6.93
CA SER A 172 -6.56 -14.61 6.60
C SER A 172 -5.13 -15.10 6.50
N PRO A 173 -4.14 -14.35 5.97
CA PRO A 173 -2.77 -14.83 5.93
C PRO A 173 -2.24 -15.22 7.31
N ALA A 174 -2.58 -14.47 8.36
CA ALA A 174 -2.19 -14.80 9.72
C ALA A 174 -2.83 -16.10 10.21
N TYR A 175 -4.12 -16.33 9.91
CA TYR A 175 -4.83 -17.55 10.26
C TYR A 175 -4.26 -18.78 9.55
N VAL A 176 -3.90 -18.64 8.27
CA VAL A 176 -3.25 -19.71 7.49
C VAL A 176 -1.89 -20.06 8.09
N PHE A 177 -1.09 -19.06 8.47
CA PHE A 177 0.20 -19.32 9.15
C PHE A 177 0.01 -20.03 10.48
N MET A 178 -0.95 -19.63 11.31
CA MET A 178 -1.28 -20.31 12.56
C MET A 178 -1.72 -21.77 12.33
N PHE A 179 -2.50 -22.03 11.27
CA PHE A 179 -2.93 -23.38 10.92
C PHE A 179 -1.75 -24.26 10.48
N ILE A 180 -0.86 -23.74 9.63
CA ILE A 180 0.38 -24.44 9.21
C ILE A 180 1.27 -24.72 10.42
N GLU A 181 1.44 -23.75 11.33
CA GLU A 181 2.23 -23.90 12.54
C GLU A 181 1.66 -24.99 13.45
N ALA A 182 0.33 -25.02 13.66
CA ALA A 182 -0.31 -26.07 14.46
C ALA A 182 -0.12 -27.47 13.86
N MET A 183 -0.17 -27.63 12.54
CA MET A 183 0.14 -28.91 11.87
C MET A 183 1.60 -29.30 12.08
N ALA A 184 2.53 -28.36 11.94
CA ALA A 184 3.94 -28.61 12.18
C ALA A 184 4.23 -28.98 13.64
N ASP A 185 3.55 -28.37 14.61
CA ASP A 185 3.66 -28.70 16.04
C ASP A 185 3.19 -30.12 16.32
N ALA A 186 2.08 -30.55 15.70
CA ALA A 186 1.61 -31.92 15.83
C ALA A 186 2.64 -32.92 15.28
N ALA A 187 3.23 -32.65 14.10
CA ALA A 187 4.27 -33.52 13.53
C ALA A 187 5.53 -33.58 14.41
N VAL A 188 5.91 -32.47 15.05
CA VAL A 188 7.03 -32.45 16.01
C VAL A 188 6.70 -33.25 17.27
N ALA A 189 5.47 -33.19 17.77
CA ALA A 189 5.04 -33.99 18.91
C ALA A 189 5.14 -35.52 18.63
N ASP A 190 4.95 -35.91 17.36
CA ASP A 190 5.11 -37.30 16.90
C ASP A 190 6.57 -37.65 16.55
N GLY A 191 7.54 -36.76 16.83
CA GLY A 191 8.99 -37.03 16.71
C GLY A 191 9.63 -36.53 15.42
N MET A 192 8.92 -35.77 14.57
CA MET A 192 9.51 -35.17 13.38
C MET A 192 10.42 -33.99 13.76
N PRO A 193 11.63 -33.83 13.17
CA PRO A 193 12.45 -32.65 13.36
C PRO A 193 11.71 -31.38 12.87
N ARG A 194 11.84 -30.25 13.59
CA ARG A 194 11.11 -29.02 13.30
C ARG A 194 11.33 -28.51 11.86
N ASP A 195 12.55 -28.59 11.36
CA ASP A 195 12.92 -28.17 9.99
C ASP A 195 12.30 -29.04 8.88
N LYS A 196 11.76 -30.20 9.24
CA LYS A 196 11.06 -31.13 8.34
C LYS A 196 9.54 -31.07 8.50
N ALA A 197 9.05 -30.47 9.58
CA ALA A 197 7.63 -30.36 9.87
C ALA A 197 6.92 -29.23 9.11
N TYR A 198 7.65 -28.21 8.64
CA TYR A 198 7.16 -27.18 7.73
C TYR A 198 7.34 -27.65 6.26
#